data_1ebb14f13b963ec88c44573d89170696
#
_entry.id   1ebb14f13b963ec88c44573d89170696
#
_cell.length_a   1.000
_cell.length_b   1.000
_cell.length_c   1.000
_cell.angle_alpha   90.00
_cell.angle_beta   90.00
_cell.angle_gamma   90.00
#
_symmetry.space_group_name_H-M   'P 1'
#
loop_
_entity.id
_entity.type
_entity.pdbx_description
1 polymer ?
#
loop_
_entity_poly.entity_id
_entity_poly.type
_entity_poly.pdbx_seq_one_letter_code
_entity_poly.pdbx_strand_id
1 'polypeptide(L)'
;YFTGLGYVALYALVGVALAALALAVYRRRQLESAGDVVSVSWVRPVFKYGVAFCAAVALGETLYSLFSALLPRGAWGLLLMLLLWGAAGYFVAEMLLRKKFWVFRGSWKGCVVLLCCLTAAMCLMEFDVTGFERRVPDPARVQSVSLDAGSTAPYDDANGRTLTLETPEELAAVTELHRAIVARKAAIEGAEPDYTYEQLDSGLEVETSGQAWVQLRYTLTDGSVVTRSYRIPLTQEALDDPDTPAARLDALLNAPGQAEKAYFGAMAEGDYLISAVVTQPYYDEEGAYYYDEKPVDSAGLEELWSAVQADLADGSLGRRYLLENQARLENCYVNDLILTFRRAGQAARADGSDTYSVTVTLQTTGARTLAALEQYGFDLDSLLTQAQAQLKERQ
;
A
#
# COMPACT_ATOMS: atom_id res chain seq x y z
N TYR A 1 11.57 23.77 -2.16
CA TYR A 1 10.94 23.74 -3.49
C TYR A 1 9.43 23.76 -3.32
N PHE A 2 8.77 24.84 -3.81
CA PHE A 2 7.30 25.02 -3.69
C PHE A 2 6.58 24.35 -4.87
N THR A 3 6.57 23.04 -4.91
CA THR A 3 5.89 22.24 -5.96
C THR A 3 4.36 22.22 -5.86
N GLY A 4 3.73 23.05 -5.05
CA GLY A 4 2.27 23.12 -4.87
C GLY A 4 1.63 24.50 -5.12
N LEU A 5 2.42 25.51 -5.50
CA LEU A 5 1.91 26.88 -5.67
C LEU A 5 0.77 26.99 -6.70
N GLY A 6 0.79 26.18 -7.76
CA GLY A 6 -0.29 26.12 -8.75
C GLY A 6 -1.62 25.65 -8.16
N TYR A 7 -1.60 24.64 -7.29
CA TYR A 7 -2.82 24.15 -6.61
C TYR A 7 -3.34 25.19 -5.60
N VAL A 8 -2.45 25.85 -4.86
CA VAL A 8 -2.83 26.92 -3.92
C VAL A 8 -3.47 28.09 -4.68
N ALA A 9 -2.91 28.51 -5.82
CA ALA A 9 -3.49 29.54 -6.66
C ALA A 9 -4.87 29.12 -7.24
N LEU A 10 -5.03 27.86 -7.63
CA LEU A 10 -6.29 27.32 -8.10
C LEU A 10 -7.36 27.34 -6.99
N TYR A 11 -7.00 26.88 -5.78
CA TYR A 11 -7.92 26.93 -4.62
C TYR A 11 -8.28 28.39 -4.24
N ALA A 12 -7.33 29.31 -4.28
CA ALA A 12 -7.59 30.73 -4.03
C ALA A 12 -8.56 31.30 -5.09
N LEU A 13 -8.37 30.97 -6.37
CA LEU A 13 -9.27 31.40 -7.45
C LEU A 13 -10.69 30.85 -7.26
N VAL A 14 -10.82 29.57 -6.93
CA VAL A 14 -12.11 28.93 -6.61
C VAL A 14 -12.74 29.62 -5.40
N GLY A 15 -11.97 29.91 -4.35
CA GLY A 15 -12.44 30.62 -3.15
C GLY A 15 -12.98 32.02 -3.49
N VAL A 16 -12.26 32.78 -4.31
CA VAL A 16 -12.71 34.11 -4.78
C VAL A 16 -13.97 33.98 -5.65
N ALA A 17 -14.04 33.02 -6.55
CA ALA A 17 -15.24 32.78 -7.36
C ALA A 17 -16.46 32.44 -6.51
N LEU A 18 -16.30 31.59 -5.48
CA LEU A 18 -17.35 31.24 -4.54
C LEU A 18 -17.76 32.46 -3.70
N ALA A 19 -16.83 33.29 -3.26
CA ALA A 19 -17.13 34.51 -2.52
C ALA A 19 -17.91 35.54 -3.39
N ALA A 20 -17.51 35.71 -4.65
CA ALA A 20 -18.20 36.55 -5.61
C ALA A 20 -19.63 36.03 -5.90
N LEU A 21 -19.77 34.71 -6.06
CA LEU A 21 -21.07 34.06 -6.22
C LEU A 21 -21.95 34.25 -4.99
N ALA A 22 -21.40 34.05 -3.79
CA ALA A 22 -22.10 34.28 -2.51
C ALA A 22 -22.57 35.71 -2.39
N LEU A 23 -21.72 36.71 -2.73
CA LEU A 23 -22.09 38.13 -2.73
C LEU A 23 -23.18 38.44 -3.75
N ALA A 24 -23.11 37.86 -4.95
CA ALA A 24 -24.15 38.04 -5.98
C ALA A 24 -25.51 37.48 -5.53
N VAL A 25 -25.48 36.28 -4.90
CA VAL A 25 -26.67 35.64 -4.33
C VAL A 25 -27.21 36.48 -3.15
N TYR A 26 -26.32 36.97 -2.27
CA TYR A 26 -26.71 37.82 -1.13
C TYR A 26 -27.38 39.12 -1.58
N ARG A 27 -26.89 39.79 -2.63
CA ARG A 27 -27.49 41.02 -3.20
C ARG A 27 -28.86 40.78 -3.83
N ARG A 28 -29.19 39.56 -4.24
CA ARG A 28 -30.50 39.17 -4.79
C ARG A 28 -31.46 38.61 -3.74
N ARG A 29 -31.05 38.61 -2.46
CA ARG A 29 -31.88 38.11 -1.37
C ARG A 29 -33.08 39.04 -1.15
N GLN A 30 -34.29 38.47 -1.20
CA GLN A 30 -35.51 39.21 -0.84
C GLN A 30 -35.74 39.11 0.67
N LEU A 31 -35.99 40.24 1.34
CA LEU A 31 -36.20 40.31 2.79
C LEU A 31 -37.42 39.50 3.25
N GLU A 32 -38.38 39.28 2.34
CA GLU A 32 -39.62 38.51 2.59
C GLU A 32 -39.36 36.99 2.81
N SER A 33 -38.18 36.46 2.46
CA SER A 33 -37.81 35.07 2.69
C SER A 33 -37.05 34.84 3.98
N ALA A 34 -37.13 35.77 4.96
CA ALA A 34 -36.57 35.59 6.29
C ALA A 34 -37.23 34.38 6.96
N GLY A 35 -36.46 33.36 7.28
CA GLY A 35 -36.92 32.09 7.82
C GLY A 35 -36.98 30.91 6.83
N ASP A 36 -36.75 31.13 5.53
CA ASP A 36 -36.58 30.04 4.58
C ASP A 36 -35.15 29.47 4.61
N VAL A 37 -35.01 28.13 4.60
CA VAL A 37 -33.71 27.44 4.57
C VAL A 37 -32.91 27.86 3.34
N VAL A 38 -33.61 28.09 2.21
CA VAL A 38 -33.04 28.60 0.96
C VAL A 38 -33.90 29.71 0.42
N SER A 39 -33.40 30.94 0.50
CA SER A 39 -34.11 32.17 0.09
C SER A 39 -34.19 32.36 -1.44
N VAL A 40 -33.36 31.67 -2.21
CA VAL A 40 -33.26 31.82 -3.67
C VAL A 40 -33.79 30.56 -4.36
N SER A 41 -34.83 30.72 -5.18
CA SER A 41 -35.56 29.58 -5.74
C SER A 41 -34.72 28.62 -6.60
N TRP A 42 -33.76 29.12 -7.39
CA TRP A 42 -32.90 28.28 -8.22
C TRP A 42 -31.87 27.50 -7.43
N VAL A 43 -31.55 27.90 -6.19
CA VAL A 43 -30.64 27.18 -5.29
C VAL A 43 -31.34 25.99 -4.61
N ARG A 44 -32.66 25.97 -4.52
CA ARG A 44 -33.44 24.90 -3.88
C ARG A 44 -33.14 23.50 -4.43
N PRO A 45 -33.08 23.27 -5.77
CA PRO A 45 -32.67 21.96 -6.30
C PRO A 45 -31.23 21.60 -5.92
N VAL A 46 -30.30 22.56 -6.03
CA VAL A 46 -28.89 22.35 -5.69
C VAL A 46 -28.73 21.93 -4.23
N PHE A 47 -29.40 22.66 -3.33
CA PHE A 47 -29.40 22.30 -1.91
C PHE A 47 -29.97 20.90 -1.67
N LYS A 48 -31.13 20.59 -2.24
CA LYS A 48 -31.79 19.31 -2.07
C LYS A 48 -30.95 18.12 -2.54
N TYR A 49 -30.45 18.17 -3.76
CA TYR A 49 -29.62 17.10 -4.31
C TYR A 49 -28.23 17.06 -3.67
N GLY A 50 -27.68 18.21 -3.28
CA GLY A 50 -26.42 18.29 -2.55
C GLY A 50 -26.49 17.61 -1.19
N VAL A 51 -27.51 17.96 -0.36
CA VAL A 51 -27.73 17.30 0.93
C VAL A 51 -27.97 15.80 0.76
N ALA A 52 -28.74 15.41 -0.22
CA ALA A 52 -29.01 14.00 -0.49
C ALA A 52 -27.75 13.24 -0.90
N PHE A 53 -26.92 13.82 -1.76
CA PHE A 53 -25.64 13.24 -2.17
C PHE A 53 -24.65 13.16 -0.99
N CYS A 54 -24.52 14.23 -0.20
CA CYS A 54 -23.67 14.20 0.99
C CYS A 54 -24.14 13.15 2.00
N ALA A 55 -25.44 13.02 2.21
CA ALA A 55 -25.98 11.99 3.10
C ALA A 55 -25.73 10.58 2.55
N ALA A 56 -25.90 10.37 1.24
CA ALA A 56 -25.58 9.10 0.59
C ALA A 56 -24.11 8.69 0.83
N VAL A 57 -23.17 9.59 0.51
CA VAL A 57 -21.75 9.29 0.59
C VAL A 57 -21.30 9.20 2.05
N ALA A 58 -21.54 10.25 2.85
CA ALA A 58 -21.01 10.30 4.23
C ALA A 58 -21.64 9.23 5.15
N LEU A 59 -22.98 9.12 5.15
CA LEU A 59 -23.67 8.16 6.02
C LEU A 59 -23.67 6.76 5.39
N GLY A 60 -23.85 6.66 4.07
CA GLY A 60 -23.89 5.38 3.37
C GLY A 60 -22.58 4.63 3.49
N GLU A 61 -21.45 5.28 3.23
CA GLU A 61 -20.11 4.67 3.32
C GLU A 61 -19.74 4.35 4.78
N THR A 62 -19.94 5.31 5.70
CA THR A 62 -19.62 5.11 7.13
C THR A 62 -20.40 3.95 7.73
N LEU A 63 -21.71 3.87 7.45
CA LEU A 63 -22.56 2.80 7.99
C LEU A 63 -22.33 1.47 7.26
N TYR A 64 -22.00 1.48 5.98
CA TYR A 64 -21.55 0.27 5.30
C TYR A 64 -20.29 -0.29 5.96
N SER A 65 -19.29 0.55 6.23
CA SER A 65 -18.05 0.14 6.91
C SER A 65 -18.32 -0.42 8.31
N LEU A 66 -19.20 0.22 9.07
CA LEU A 66 -19.55 -0.19 10.43
C LEU A 66 -20.34 -1.51 10.48
N PHE A 67 -21.24 -1.73 9.52
CA PHE A 67 -22.11 -2.90 9.44
C PHE A 67 -21.71 -3.91 8.35
N SER A 68 -20.48 -3.83 7.85
CA SER A 68 -19.99 -4.68 6.76
C SER A 68 -20.14 -6.18 6.99
N ALA A 69 -20.10 -6.62 8.26
CA ALA A 69 -20.31 -8.02 8.64
C ALA A 69 -21.76 -8.51 8.45
N LEU A 70 -22.74 -7.59 8.42
CA LEU A 70 -24.18 -7.91 8.33
C LEU A 70 -24.75 -7.68 6.92
N LEU A 71 -23.98 -7.00 6.06
CA LEU A 71 -24.41 -6.60 4.72
C LEU A 71 -23.77 -7.46 3.64
N PRO A 72 -24.39 -7.56 2.45
CA PRO A 72 -23.71 -8.14 1.31
C PRO A 72 -22.36 -7.45 1.08
N ARG A 73 -21.29 -8.23 0.97
CA ARG A 73 -19.96 -7.70 0.72
C ARG A 73 -19.84 -7.16 -0.70
N GLY A 74 -18.94 -6.18 -0.88
CA GLY A 74 -18.66 -5.58 -2.18
C GLY A 74 -19.60 -4.45 -2.59
N ALA A 75 -19.56 -4.10 -3.88
CA ALA A 75 -20.22 -2.93 -4.45
C ALA A 75 -21.73 -2.89 -4.25
N TRP A 76 -22.39 -4.04 -4.24
CA TRP A 76 -23.85 -4.13 -4.07
C TRP A 76 -24.34 -3.79 -2.66
N GLY A 77 -23.59 -4.18 -1.63
CA GLY A 77 -23.87 -3.79 -0.25
C GLY A 77 -23.67 -2.30 -0.01
N LEU A 78 -22.59 -1.75 -0.57
CA LEU A 78 -22.35 -0.31 -0.56
C LEU A 78 -23.45 0.43 -1.30
N LEU A 79 -23.84 -0.01 -2.50
CA LEU A 79 -24.94 0.60 -3.26
C LEU A 79 -26.24 0.63 -2.45
N LEU A 80 -26.60 -0.45 -1.78
CA LEU A 80 -27.79 -0.50 -0.93
C LEU A 80 -27.77 0.61 0.13
N MET A 81 -26.63 0.82 0.79
CA MET A 81 -26.47 1.86 1.81
C MET A 81 -26.51 3.27 1.20
N LEU A 82 -25.86 3.48 0.05
CA LEU A 82 -25.90 4.75 -0.69
C LEU A 82 -27.34 5.12 -1.06
N LEU A 83 -28.12 4.15 -1.57
CA LEU A 83 -29.52 4.37 -1.97
C LEU A 83 -30.40 4.67 -0.75
N LEU A 84 -30.24 3.93 0.34
CA LEU A 84 -31.02 4.14 1.57
C LEU A 84 -30.80 5.53 2.15
N TRP A 85 -29.55 5.93 2.35
CA TRP A 85 -29.18 7.20 2.96
C TRP A 85 -29.33 8.37 1.98
N GLY A 86 -29.17 8.14 0.68
CA GLY A 86 -29.49 9.11 -0.36
C GLY A 86 -30.98 9.45 -0.38
N ALA A 87 -31.85 8.45 -0.28
CA ALA A 87 -33.29 8.66 -0.17
C ALA A 87 -33.66 9.38 1.13
N ALA A 88 -33.09 8.97 2.27
CA ALA A 88 -33.32 9.61 3.55
C ALA A 88 -32.90 11.10 3.52
N GLY A 89 -31.67 11.39 3.06
CA GLY A 89 -31.18 12.76 2.89
C GLY A 89 -32.01 13.59 1.95
N TYR A 90 -32.48 13.01 0.85
CA TYR A 90 -33.37 13.68 -0.10
C TYR A 90 -34.67 14.11 0.55
N PHE A 91 -35.36 13.21 1.26
CA PHE A 91 -36.61 13.55 1.93
C PHE A 91 -36.43 14.52 3.08
N VAL A 92 -35.34 14.41 3.85
CA VAL A 92 -35.01 15.37 4.90
C VAL A 92 -34.80 16.77 4.29
N ALA A 93 -34.04 16.90 3.21
CA ALA A 93 -33.85 18.17 2.52
C ALA A 93 -35.18 18.76 2.00
N GLU A 94 -36.04 17.91 1.45
CA GLU A 94 -37.36 18.32 0.96
C GLU A 94 -38.30 18.76 2.12
N MET A 95 -38.25 18.08 3.26
CA MET A 95 -38.97 18.48 4.47
C MET A 95 -38.52 19.86 4.96
N LEU A 96 -37.22 20.10 4.98
CA LEU A 96 -36.64 21.42 5.37
C LEU A 96 -37.06 22.52 4.41
N LEU A 97 -37.02 22.26 3.09
CA LEU A 97 -37.41 23.26 2.06
C LEU A 97 -38.89 23.59 2.08
N ARG A 98 -39.75 22.59 2.31
CA ARG A 98 -41.22 22.78 2.33
C ARG A 98 -41.79 23.05 3.69
N LYS A 99 -41.00 22.97 4.78
CA LYS A 99 -41.40 23.09 6.16
C LYS A 99 -42.61 22.20 6.52
N LYS A 100 -42.66 21.00 5.94
CA LYS A 100 -43.73 20.01 6.11
C LYS A 100 -43.12 18.62 6.21
N PHE A 101 -43.63 17.76 7.09
CA PHE A 101 -43.18 16.38 7.24
C PHE A 101 -43.70 15.46 6.12
N TRP A 102 -44.88 15.75 5.58
CA TRP A 102 -45.53 14.93 4.53
C TRP A 102 -45.15 15.43 3.13
N VAL A 103 -43.97 15.05 2.61
CA VAL A 103 -43.45 15.46 1.32
C VAL A 103 -43.38 14.31 0.29
N PHE A 104 -43.56 13.07 0.73
CA PHE A 104 -43.32 11.86 -0.06
C PHE A 104 -44.12 11.82 -1.37
N ARG A 105 -45.42 12.11 -1.31
CA ARG A 105 -46.33 12.02 -2.48
C ARG A 105 -46.00 13.01 -3.60
N GLY A 106 -45.43 14.16 -3.27
CA GLY A 106 -45.13 15.20 -4.27
C GLY A 106 -43.69 15.23 -4.76
N SER A 107 -42.75 14.51 -4.10
CA SER A 107 -41.31 14.65 -4.34
C SER A 107 -40.65 13.34 -4.77
N TRP A 108 -41.39 12.23 -4.83
CA TRP A 108 -40.84 10.90 -5.12
C TRP A 108 -40.12 10.85 -6.47
N LYS A 109 -40.59 11.58 -7.50
CA LYS A 109 -39.98 11.60 -8.85
C LYS A 109 -38.53 12.07 -8.79
N GLY A 110 -38.24 13.12 -8.01
CA GLY A 110 -36.88 13.63 -7.85
C GLY A 110 -35.99 12.69 -7.05
N CYS A 111 -36.57 11.97 -6.07
CA CYS A 111 -35.85 10.91 -5.37
C CYS A 111 -35.45 9.77 -6.32
N VAL A 112 -36.36 9.30 -7.15
CA VAL A 112 -36.07 8.26 -8.14
C VAL A 112 -34.96 8.68 -9.10
N VAL A 113 -34.98 9.93 -9.58
CA VAL A 113 -33.89 10.45 -10.43
C VAL A 113 -32.54 10.38 -9.70
N LEU A 114 -32.48 10.82 -8.43
CA LEU A 114 -31.25 10.71 -7.63
C LEU A 114 -30.77 9.27 -7.51
N LEU A 115 -31.67 8.36 -7.13
CA LEU A 115 -31.34 6.94 -6.95
C LEU A 115 -30.87 6.29 -8.27
N CYS A 116 -31.52 6.61 -9.38
CA CYS A 116 -31.09 6.15 -10.71
C CYS A 116 -29.70 6.70 -11.07
N CYS A 117 -29.41 7.97 -10.76
CA CYS A 117 -28.08 8.54 -11.00
C CYS A 117 -27.00 7.87 -10.15
N LEU A 118 -27.27 7.62 -8.85
CA LEU A 118 -26.34 6.90 -7.96
C LEU A 118 -26.11 5.48 -8.45
N THR A 119 -27.18 4.76 -8.83
CA THR A 119 -27.07 3.40 -9.39
C THR A 119 -26.28 3.40 -10.69
N ALA A 120 -26.59 4.34 -11.60
CA ALA A 120 -25.86 4.44 -12.87
C ALA A 120 -24.38 4.76 -12.67
N ALA A 121 -24.04 5.68 -11.76
CA ALA A 121 -22.65 6.00 -11.43
C ALA A 121 -21.92 4.77 -10.86
N MET A 122 -22.55 4.04 -9.94
CA MET A 122 -21.99 2.84 -9.37
C MET A 122 -21.80 1.73 -10.41
N CYS A 123 -22.80 1.52 -11.29
CA CYS A 123 -22.67 0.55 -12.38
C CYS A 123 -21.58 0.93 -13.39
N LEU A 124 -21.42 2.22 -13.70
CA LEU A 124 -20.35 2.70 -14.59
C LEU A 124 -18.97 2.39 -14.00
N MET A 125 -18.82 2.50 -12.68
CA MET A 125 -17.57 2.17 -11.97
C MET A 125 -17.38 0.65 -11.90
N GLU A 126 -18.38 -0.08 -11.43
CA GLU A 126 -18.31 -1.53 -11.21
C GLU A 126 -18.03 -2.33 -12.50
N PHE A 127 -18.68 -1.95 -13.59
CA PHE A 127 -18.47 -2.61 -14.88
C PHE A 127 -17.30 -2.04 -15.68
N ASP A 128 -16.53 -1.09 -15.10
CA ASP A 128 -15.41 -0.42 -15.79
C ASP A 128 -15.73 -0.06 -17.24
N VAL A 129 -16.90 0.61 -17.45
CA VAL A 129 -17.39 0.96 -18.81
C VAL A 129 -16.40 1.84 -19.55
N THR A 130 -15.59 2.62 -18.82
CA THR A 130 -14.54 3.49 -19.36
C THR A 130 -13.27 2.73 -19.73
N GLY A 131 -13.12 1.47 -19.30
CA GLY A 131 -11.91 0.68 -19.43
C GLY A 131 -10.73 1.27 -18.66
N PHE A 132 -11.01 2.13 -17.66
CA PHE A 132 -9.97 2.81 -16.90
C PHE A 132 -9.12 1.83 -16.09
N GLU A 133 -9.73 0.87 -15.43
CA GLU A 133 -9.06 -0.11 -14.59
C GLU A 133 -8.33 -1.19 -15.40
N ARG A 134 -8.84 -1.49 -16.60
CA ARG A 134 -8.22 -2.47 -17.53
C ARG A 134 -7.10 -1.89 -18.38
N ARG A 135 -6.90 -0.57 -18.32
CA ARG A 135 -5.88 0.08 -19.14
C ARG A 135 -4.50 -0.09 -18.53
N VAL A 136 -3.69 -0.95 -19.14
CA VAL A 136 -2.25 -1.06 -18.88
C VAL A 136 -1.52 -0.02 -19.71
N PRO A 137 -0.66 0.84 -19.12
CA PRO A 137 0.13 1.79 -19.88
C PRO A 137 1.03 1.09 -20.92
N ASP A 138 1.20 1.73 -22.07
CA ASP A 138 2.14 1.25 -23.09
C ASP A 138 3.58 1.42 -22.58
N PRO A 139 4.41 0.36 -22.51
CA PRO A 139 5.80 0.43 -22.03
C PRO A 139 6.62 1.51 -22.74
N ALA A 140 6.37 1.76 -24.03
CA ALA A 140 7.07 2.81 -24.79
C ALA A 140 6.79 4.24 -24.27
N ARG A 141 5.72 4.43 -23.50
CA ARG A 141 5.33 5.70 -22.90
C ARG A 141 5.64 5.79 -21.41
N VAL A 142 6.20 4.74 -20.83
CA VAL A 142 6.55 4.67 -19.40
C VAL A 142 8.01 5.06 -19.24
N GLN A 143 8.27 6.02 -18.35
CA GLN A 143 9.62 6.43 -17.97
C GLN A 143 10.12 5.57 -16.79
N SER A 144 9.28 5.38 -15.76
CA SER A 144 9.60 4.55 -14.59
C SER A 144 8.33 4.01 -13.96
N VAL A 145 8.46 2.93 -13.20
CA VAL A 145 7.39 2.39 -12.36
C VAL A 145 7.89 2.24 -10.94
N SER A 146 7.16 2.82 -9.99
CA SER A 146 7.35 2.58 -8.57
C SER A 146 6.40 1.45 -8.17
N LEU A 147 6.97 0.32 -7.76
CA LEU A 147 6.26 -0.86 -7.28
C LEU A 147 6.37 -0.94 -5.76
N ASP A 148 5.23 -0.91 -5.09
CA ASP A 148 5.12 -1.24 -3.67
C ASP A 148 4.35 -2.55 -3.56
N ALA A 149 4.98 -3.55 -2.96
CA ALA A 149 4.43 -4.91 -2.88
C ALA A 149 3.97 -5.31 -1.46
N GLY A 150 3.91 -4.35 -0.53
CA GLY A 150 3.32 -4.53 0.81
C GLY A 150 3.93 -5.65 1.66
N SER A 151 3.26 -6.00 2.66
CA SER A 151 3.52 -6.48 4.00
C SER A 151 4.16 -7.87 4.24
N THR A 152 4.35 -8.71 3.26
CA THR A 152 4.83 -10.09 3.48
C THR A 152 6.33 -10.30 3.20
N ALA A 153 7.00 -9.27 2.74
CA ALA A 153 8.44 -9.31 2.54
C ALA A 153 9.18 -9.27 3.89
N PRO A 154 10.33 -9.96 4.04
CA PRO A 154 11.11 -9.91 5.27
C PRO A 154 11.71 -8.55 5.58
N TYR A 155 11.55 -7.57 4.71
CA TYR A 155 11.98 -6.20 4.92
C TYR A 155 10.92 -5.42 5.67
N ASP A 156 11.24 -4.95 6.86
CA ASP A 156 10.30 -4.22 7.71
C ASP A 156 10.41 -2.71 7.55
N ASP A 157 11.43 -2.22 6.90
CA ASP A 157 11.66 -0.81 6.74
C ASP A 157 11.02 -0.21 5.47
N ALA A 158 10.88 1.11 5.46
CA ALA A 158 10.32 1.85 4.34
C ALA A 158 11.17 1.72 3.06
N ASN A 159 12.45 1.41 3.18
CA ASN A 159 13.39 1.36 2.05
C ASN A 159 13.22 0.07 1.22
N GLY A 160 12.85 -1.04 1.87
CA GLY A 160 12.68 -2.33 1.19
C GLY A 160 11.33 -2.54 0.50
N ARG A 161 10.32 -1.70 0.76
CA ARG A 161 8.96 -1.92 0.24
C ARG A 161 8.78 -1.44 -1.19
N THR A 162 9.35 -0.30 -1.53
CA THR A 162 9.15 0.34 -2.83
C THR A 162 10.34 0.13 -3.74
N LEU A 163 10.12 -0.49 -4.89
CA LEU A 163 11.11 -0.66 -5.94
C LEU A 163 10.88 0.34 -7.06
N THR A 164 11.93 0.99 -7.53
CA THR A 164 11.89 1.82 -8.74
C THR A 164 12.45 1.04 -9.92
N LEU A 165 11.61 0.80 -10.92
CA LEU A 165 11.87 0.01 -12.12
C LEU A 165 11.99 0.97 -13.31
N GLU A 166 13.13 0.95 -14.01
CA GLU A 166 13.46 1.93 -15.05
C GLU A 166 14.03 1.28 -16.30
N THR A 167 14.64 0.09 -16.18
CA THR A 167 15.22 -0.58 -17.35
C THR A 167 14.13 -1.16 -18.26
N PRO A 168 14.36 -1.29 -19.56
CA PRO A 168 13.38 -1.85 -20.49
C PRO A 168 12.89 -3.24 -20.08
N GLU A 169 13.78 -4.07 -19.52
CA GLU A 169 13.49 -5.42 -19.04
C GLU A 169 12.56 -5.38 -17.83
N GLU A 170 12.84 -4.50 -16.87
CA GLU A 170 12.00 -4.30 -15.67
C GLU A 170 10.62 -3.73 -16.05
N LEU A 171 10.59 -2.76 -16.97
CA LEU A 171 9.34 -2.18 -17.46
C LEU A 171 8.48 -3.21 -18.22
N ALA A 172 9.12 -4.11 -18.97
CA ALA A 172 8.42 -5.21 -19.60
C ALA A 172 7.84 -6.18 -18.56
N ALA A 173 8.65 -6.60 -17.57
CA ALA A 173 8.24 -7.51 -16.50
C ALA A 173 7.06 -6.98 -15.68
N VAL A 174 7.12 -5.71 -15.23
CA VAL A 174 6.03 -5.09 -14.47
C VAL A 174 4.77 -4.90 -15.33
N THR A 175 4.91 -4.66 -16.62
CA THR A 175 3.79 -4.58 -17.56
C THR A 175 3.11 -5.93 -17.73
N GLU A 176 3.88 -7.01 -17.82
CA GLU A 176 3.34 -8.38 -17.88
C GLU A 176 2.64 -8.77 -16.56
N LEU A 177 3.19 -8.40 -15.40
CA LEU A 177 2.52 -8.54 -14.11
C LEU A 177 1.17 -7.82 -14.13
N HIS A 178 1.14 -6.56 -14.55
CA HIS A 178 -0.09 -5.76 -14.61
C HIS A 178 -1.12 -6.37 -15.58
N ARG A 179 -0.69 -6.88 -16.74
CA ARG A 179 -1.58 -7.59 -17.68
C ARG A 179 -2.15 -8.87 -17.08
N ALA A 180 -1.33 -9.64 -16.37
CA ALA A 180 -1.78 -10.85 -15.67
C ALA A 180 -2.82 -10.55 -14.59
N ILE A 181 -2.63 -9.46 -13.83
CA ILE A 181 -3.60 -8.98 -12.83
C ILE A 181 -4.92 -8.61 -13.53
N VAL A 182 -4.87 -7.80 -14.58
CA VAL A 182 -6.07 -7.35 -15.32
C VAL A 182 -6.80 -8.52 -15.95
N ALA A 183 -6.09 -9.50 -16.49
CA ALA A 183 -6.69 -10.71 -17.09
C ALA A 183 -7.46 -11.55 -16.07
N ARG A 184 -7.02 -11.56 -14.81
CA ARG A 184 -7.64 -12.33 -13.70
C ARG A 184 -8.41 -11.42 -12.73
N LYS A 185 -8.70 -10.16 -13.09
CA LYS A 185 -9.30 -9.16 -12.21
C LYS A 185 -10.55 -9.67 -11.49
N ALA A 186 -11.49 -10.25 -12.20
CA ALA A 186 -12.74 -10.75 -11.62
C ALA A 186 -12.51 -11.84 -10.56
N ALA A 187 -11.51 -12.71 -10.74
CA ALA A 187 -11.14 -13.72 -9.77
C ALA A 187 -10.44 -13.10 -8.56
N ILE A 188 -9.57 -12.10 -8.79
CA ILE A 188 -8.84 -11.38 -7.73
C ILE A 188 -9.80 -10.58 -6.85
N GLU A 189 -10.76 -9.86 -7.44
CA GLU A 189 -11.74 -9.05 -6.70
C GLU A 189 -12.80 -9.90 -6.00
N GLY A 190 -13.10 -11.08 -6.54
CA GLY A 190 -14.01 -12.05 -5.93
C GLY A 190 -13.37 -12.90 -4.83
N ALA A 191 -12.04 -12.91 -4.72
CA ALA A 191 -11.35 -13.64 -3.67
C ALA A 191 -11.54 -12.93 -2.32
N GLU A 192 -12.07 -13.66 -1.33
CA GLU A 192 -12.08 -13.15 0.03
C GLU A 192 -10.65 -13.14 0.58
N PRO A 193 -10.28 -12.13 1.40
CA PRO A 193 -9.02 -12.16 2.12
C PRO A 193 -9.08 -13.32 3.14
N ASP A 194 -8.41 -14.39 2.79
CA ASP A 194 -8.31 -15.58 3.63
C ASP A 194 -6.84 -15.77 4.01
N TYR A 195 -6.53 -15.51 5.29
CA TYR A 195 -5.22 -15.78 5.87
C TYR A 195 -5.35 -17.10 6.62
N THR A 196 -4.83 -18.16 6.03
CA THR A 196 -4.87 -19.48 6.64
C THR A 196 -3.49 -19.97 6.98
N TYR A 197 -3.40 -20.63 8.14
CA TYR A 197 -2.19 -21.24 8.64
C TYR A 197 -2.45 -22.73 8.84
N GLU A 198 -1.45 -23.53 8.56
CA GLU A 198 -1.48 -24.98 8.76
C GLU A 198 -0.29 -25.40 9.63
N GLN A 199 -0.53 -26.31 10.53
CA GLN A 199 0.52 -26.91 11.33
C GLN A 199 1.05 -28.15 10.61
N LEU A 200 2.35 -28.13 10.24
CA LEU A 200 3.04 -29.26 9.64
C LEU A 200 3.34 -30.35 10.68
N ASP A 201 3.63 -31.56 10.21
CA ASP A 201 4.08 -32.68 11.07
C ASP A 201 5.34 -32.36 11.86
N SER A 202 6.18 -31.46 11.38
CA SER A 202 7.36 -30.92 12.08
C SER A 202 7.03 -30.04 13.29
N GLY A 203 5.76 -29.66 13.47
CA GLY A 203 5.30 -28.71 14.48
C GLY A 203 5.36 -27.25 14.04
N LEU A 204 5.90 -26.95 12.85
CA LEU A 204 5.91 -25.61 12.29
C LEU A 204 4.48 -25.18 11.86
N GLU A 205 4.16 -23.93 12.09
CA GLU A 205 2.98 -23.28 11.57
C GLU A 205 3.38 -22.44 10.37
N VAL A 206 2.76 -22.72 9.21
CA VAL A 206 3.06 -22.08 7.95
C VAL A 206 1.81 -21.38 7.40
N GLU A 207 2.01 -20.23 6.77
CA GLU A 207 0.95 -19.56 6.04
C GLU A 207 0.70 -20.29 4.71
N THR A 208 -0.51 -20.78 4.51
CA THR A 208 -0.92 -21.50 3.29
C THR A 208 -1.68 -20.61 2.32
N SER A 209 -2.34 -19.57 2.83
CA SER A 209 -2.93 -18.52 1.99
C SER A 209 -2.83 -17.16 2.65
N GLY A 210 -2.78 -16.11 1.81
CA GLY A 210 -2.70 -14.72 2.22
C GLY A 210 -2.99 -13.79 1.06
N GLN A 211 -2.60 -12.52 1.20
CA GLN A 211 -2.76 -11.50 0.15
C GLN A 211 -1.54 -10.59 0.08
N ALA A 212 -1.07 -10.30 -1.12
CA ALA A 212 -0.14 -9.20 -1.37
C ALA A 212 -0.91 -7.95 -1.79
N TRP A 213 -0.71 -6.84 -1.08
CA TRP A 213 -1.14 -5.54 -1.54
C TRP A 213 -0.07 -4.96 -2.47
N VAL A 214 -0.46 -4.69 -3.71
CA VAL A 214 0.44 -4.21 -4.76
C VAL A 214 -0.02 -2.85 -5.25
N GLN A 215 0.87 -1.87 -5.21
CA GLN A 215 0.65 -0.56 -5.81
C GLN A 215 1.66 -0.33 -6.93
N LEU A 216 1.15 -0.06 -8.13
CA LEU A 216 1.92 0.30 -9.32
C LEU A 216 1.72 1.78 -9.61
N ARG A 217 2.79 2.56 -9.54
CA ARG A 217 2.78 3.98 -9.87
C ARG A 217 3.65 4.23 -11.10
N TYR A 218 3.01 4.35 -12.24
CA TYR A 218 3.64 4.65 -13.52
C TYR A 218 3.91 6.15 -13.65
N THR A 219 5.14 6.53 -13.94
CA THR A 219 5.50 7.87 -14.41
C THR A 219 5.66 7.79 -15.92
N LEU A 220 4.83 8.53 -16.65
CA LEU A 220 4.86 8.54 -18.11
C LEU A 220 5.86 9.59 -18.65
N THR A 221 6.26 9.40 -19.90
CA THR A 221 7.21 10.29 -20.59
C THR A 221 6.72 11.73 -20.74
N ASP A 222 5.39 11.96 -20.64
CA ASP A 222 4.78 13.29 -20.64
C ASP A 222 4.68 13.93 -19.24
N GLY A 223 5.23 13.27 -18.21
CA GLY A 223 5.19 13.69 -16.81
C GLY A 223 3.89 13.37 -16.09
N SER A 224 2.92 12.76 -16.74
CA SER A 224 1.69 12.32 -16.08
C SER A 224 1.94 11.05 -15.25
N VAL A 225 1.13 10.87 -14.19
CA VAL A 225 1.25 9.73 -13.28
C VAL A 225 -0.03 8.92 -13.30
N VAL A 226 0.12 7.60 -13.41
CA VAL A 226 -0.99 6.64 -13.33
C VAL A 226 -0.73 5.68 -12.17
N THR A 227 -1.61 5.67 -11.19
CA THR A 227 -1.52 4.76 -10.03
C THR A 227 -2.59 3.69 -10.11
N ARG A 228 -2.21 2.45 -9.79
CA ARG A 228 -3.08 1.28 -9.68
C ARG A 228 -2.75 0.52 -8.40
N SER A 229 -3.78 0.02 -7.73
CA SER A 229 -3.63 -0.77 -6.51
C SER A 229 -4.44 -2.04 -6.62
N TYR A 230 -3.85 -3.16 -6.22
CA TYR A 230 -4.44 -4.49 -6.31
C TYR A 230 -4.19 -5.27 -5.04
N ARG A 231 -5.05 -6.23 -4.75
CA ARG A 231 -4.84 -7.25 -3.72
C ARG A 231 -4.72 -8.58 -4.43
N ILE A 232 -3.51 -9.12 -4.52
CA ILE A 232 -3.24 -10.37 -5.21
C ILE A 232 -3.39 -11.50 -4.17
N PRO A 233 -4.33 -12.45 -4.37
CA PRO A 233 -4.41 -13.62 -3.52
C PRO A 233 -3.14 -14.45 -3.68
N LEU A 234 -2.63 -14.92 -2.55
CA LEU A 234 -1.42 -15.72 -2.45
C LEU A 234 -1.79 -17.13 -1.94
N THR A 235 -1.33 -18.13 -2.64
CA THR A 235 -1.29 -19.53 -2.19
C THR A 235 0.00 -20.15 -2.72
N GLN A 236 0.45 -21.25 -2.13
CA GLN A 236 1.63 -21.95 -2.66
C GLN A 236 1.44 -22.38 -4.12
N GLU A 237 0.24 -22.88 -4.46
CA GLU A 237 -0.10 -23.24 -5.84
C GLU A 237 0.00 -22.05 -6.81
N ALA A 238 -0.45 -20.87 -6.36
CA ALA A 238 -0.37 -19.65 -7.17
C ALA A 238 1.07 -19.15 -7.33
N LEU A 239 1.95 -19.40 -6.38
CA LEU A 239 3.37 -19.06 -6.48
C LEU A 239 4.13 -20.03 -7.41
N ASP A 240 3.70 -21.29 -7.46
CA ASP A 240 4.33 -22.32 -8.29
C ASP A 240 3.91 -22.26 -9.78
N ASP A 241 2.77 -21.62 -10.08
CA ASP A 241 2.27 -21.45 -11.47
C ASP A 241 2.79 -20.11 -12.07
N PRO A 242 3.74 -20.16 -13.04
CA PRO A 242 4.38 -18.96 -13.61
C PRO A 242 3.43 -18.02 -14.35
N ASP A 243 2.22 -18.48 -14.68
CA ASP A 243 1.21 -17.67 -15.36
C ASP A 243 0.35 -16.86 -14.40
N THR A 244 0.51 -17.03 -13.09
CA THR A 244 -0.25 -16.28 -12.08
C THR A 244 0.37 -14.92 -11.80
N PRO A 245 -0.43 -13.95 -11.35
CA PRO A 245 0.08 -12.68 -10.84
C PRO A 245 1.00 -12.84 -9.63
N ALA A 246 0.76 -13.84 -8.75
CA ALA A 246 1.56 -14.12 -7.57
C ALA A 246 3.00 -14.54 -7.95
N ALA A 247 3.13 -15.53 -8.85
CA ALA A 247 4.43 -15.99 -9.32
C ALA A 247 5.19 -14.90 -10.10
N ARG A 248 4.49 -14.10 -10.92
CA ARG A 248 5.11 -12.97 -11.63
C ARG A 248 5.58 -11.88 -10.69
N LEU A 249 4.84 -11.63 -9.61
CA LEU A 249 5.25 -10.69 -8.57
C LEU A 249 6.48 -11.23 -7.83
N ASP A 250 6.48 -12.51 -7.42
CA ASP A 250 7.63 -13.14 -6.76
C ASP A 250 8.88 -13.07 -7.65
N ALA A 251 8.75 -13.42 -8.92
CA ALA A 251 9.84 -13.34 -9.89
C ALA A 251 10.39 -11.91 -10.07
N LEU A 252 9.50 -10.91 -10.10
CA LEU A 252 9.90 -9.50 -10.24
C LEU A 252 10.63 -8.99 -8.99
N LEU A 253 10.14 -9.32 -7.79
CA LEU A 253 10.75 -8.92 -6.52
C LEU A 253 12.11 -9.58 -6.30
N ASN A 254 12.31 -10.79 -6.82
CA ASN A 254 13.51 -11.59 -6.65
C ASN A 254 14.41 -11.62 -7.92
N ALA A 255 14.15 -10.71 -8.88
CA ALA A 255 15.02 -10.58 -10.05
C ALA A 255 16.43 -10.09 -9.62
N PRO A 256 17.48 -10.50 -10.38
CA PRO A 256 18.86 -10.10 -10.07
C PRO A 256 19.00 -8.59 -9.86
N GLY A 257 19.70 -8.18 -8.81
CA GLY A 257 19.93 -6.80 -8.45
C GLY A 257 18.76 -6.08 -7.75
N GLN A 258 17.57 -6.68 -7.65
CA GLN A 258 16.43 -6.01 -6.98
C GLN A 258 16.62 -5.90 -5.46
N ALA A 259 17.22 -6.90 -4.83
CA ALA A 259 17.55 -6.84 -3.42
C ALA A 259 18.56 -5.71 -3.12
N GLU A 260 19.60 -5.57 -3.93
CA GLU A 260 20.57 -4.49 -3.80
C GLU A 260 19.91 -3.11 -3.98
N LYS A 261 19.06 -2.94 -4.99
CA LYS A 261 18.27 -1.71 -5.18
C LYS A 261 17.37 -1.41 -3.98
N ALA A 262 16.70 -2.44 -3.43
CA ALA A 262 15.80 -2.27 -2.31
C ALA A 262 16.53 -1.79 -1.06
N TYR A 263 17.66 -2.39 -0.73
CA TYR A 263 18.44 -2.02 0.45
C TYR A 263 19.29 -0.76 0.25
N PHE A 264 19.94 -0.64 -0.89
CA PHE A 264 21.02 0.34 -1.10
C PHE A 264 20.79 1.31 -2.25
N GLY A 265 19.64 1.27 -2.91
CA GLY A 265 19.34 2.17 -4.04
C GLY A 265 19.32 3.67 -3.70
N ALA A 266 19.17 4.01 -2.41
CA ALA A 266 19.28 5.40 -1.92
C ALA A 266 20.70 5.78 -1.47
N MET A 267 21.68 4.86 -1.51
CA MET A 267 23.07 5.10 -1.13
C MET A 267 23.74 6.02 -2.15
N ALA A 268 24.41 7.06 -1.66
CA ALA A 268 25.13 7.99 -2.52
C ALA A 268 26.56 7.49 -2.79
N GLU A 269 27.11 7.88 -3.93
CA GLU A 269 28.50 7.59 -4.25
C GLU A 269 29.45 8.19 -3.20
N GLY A 270 30.31 7.33 -2.63
CA GLY A 270 31.25 7.70 -1.59
C GLY A 270 30.73 7.56 -0.16
N ASP A 271 29.49 7.15 0.08
CA ASP A 271 29.05 6.73 1.39
C ASP A 271 29.83 5.48 1.81
N TYR A 272 30.17 5.38 3.10
CA TYR A 272 30.99 4.26 3.57
C TYR A 272 30.48 3.70 4.90
N LEU A 273 30.65 2.39 5.07
CA LEU A 273 30.27 1.64 6.26
C LEU A 273 31.16 2.05 7.45
N ILE A 274 30.54 2.37 8.59
CA ILE A 274 31.24 2.76 9.82
C ILE A 274 31.05 1.79 10.95
N SER A 275 29.93 1.03 10.97
CA SER A 275 29.66 -0.03 11.93
C SER A 275 28.70 -1.05 11.40
N ALA A 276 28.78 -2.25 11.94
CA ALA A 276 27.84 -3.32 11.69
C ALA A 276 27.51 -4.00 13.03
N VAL A 277 26.25 -4.31 13.24
CA VAL A 277 25.78 -5.07 14.40
C VAL A 277 24.84 -6.17 13.94
N VAL A 278 24.87 -7.31 14.63
CA VAL A 278 23.88 -8.38 14.42
C VAL A 278 22.92 -8.36 15.59
N THR A 279 21.63 -8.29 15.31
CA THR A 279 20.59 -8.36 16.33
C THR A 279 20.42 -9.79 16.83
N GLN A 280 20.28 -9.96 18.13
CA GLN A 280 19.95 -11.23 18.76
C GLN A 280 18.67 -11.07 19.57
N PRO A 281 17.56 -11.64 19.10
CA PRO A 281 16.32 -11.58 19.85
C PRO A 281 16.42 -12.44 21.12
N TYR A 282 15.90 -11.92 22.21
CA TYR A 282 15.73 -12.67 23.45
C TYR A 282 14.42 -12.27 24.14
N TYR A 283 13.90 -13.18 24.95
CA TYR A 283 12.77 -12.89 25.83
C TYR A 283 13.30 -12.70 27.27
N ASP A 284 12.79 -11.69 27.96
CA ASP A 284 13.08 -11.51 29.39
C ASP A 284 12.26 -12.48 30.24
N GLU A 285 12.45 -12.41 31.56
CA GLU A 285 11.74 -13.27 32.53
C GLU A 285 10.21 -13.02 32.55
N GLU A 286 9.77 -11.87 32.03
CA GLU A 286 8.37 -11.46 31.93
C GLU A 286 7.74 -11.83 30.59
N GLY A 287 8.54 -12.41 29.66
CA GLY A 287 8.13 -12.79 28.31
C GLY A 287 8.08 -11.62 27.31
N ALA A 288 8.66 -10.48 27.66
CA ALA A 288 8.80 -9.37 26.74
C ALA A 288 9.96 -9.59 25.76
N TYR A 289 9.73 -9.26 24.50
CA TYR A 289 10.66 -9.48 23.41
C TYR A 289 11.62 -8.29 23.26
N TYR A 290 12.92 -8.57 23.29
CA TYR A 290 13.98 -7.58 23.16
C TYR A 290 15.01 -8.03 22.14
N TYR A 291 15.81 -7.06 21.67
CA TYR A 291 16.98 -7.30 20.84
C TYR A 291 18.23 -6.91 21.61
N ASP A 292 19.21 -7.81 21.66
CA ASP A 292 20.59 -7.49 21.99
C ASP A 292 21.36 -7.22 20.70
N GLU A 293 22.29 -6.29 20.71
CA GLU A 293 23.09 -5.91 19.55
C GLU A 293 24.53 -6.35 19.75
N LYS A 294 24.99 -7.29 18.94
CA LYS A 294 26.38 -7.72 18.93
C LYS A 294 27.15 -7.02 17.83
N PRO A 295 28.12 -6.14 18.19
CA PRO A 295 28.91 -5.46 17.19
C PRO A 295 29.87 -6.43 16.48
N VAL A 296 30.05 -6.19 15.17
CA VAL A 296 31.09 -6.84 14.38
C VAL A 296 32.39 -6.05 14.54
N ASP A 297 33.54 -6.73 14.58
CA ASP A 297 34.84 -6.08 14.69
C ASP A 297 35.04 -5.08 13.52
N SER A 298 35.48 -3.88 13.88
CA SER A 298 35.72 -2.82 12.91
C SER A 298 36.78 -3.18 11.85
N ALA A 299 37.69 -4.09 12.15
CA ALA A 299 38.71 -4.60 11.23
C ALA A 299 38.08 -5.40 10.06
N GLY A 300 36.86 -5.96 10.24
CA GLY A 300 36.18 -6.79 9.27
C GLY A 300 35.13 -6.09 8.42
N LEU A 301 34.87 -4.78 8.65
CA LEU A 301 33.73 -4.09 8.02
C LEU A 301 33.83 -4.05 6.49
N GLU A 302 35.03 -3.86 5.92
CA GLU A 302 35.22 -3.78 4.47
C GLU A 302 34.98 -5.15 3.80
N GLU A 303 35.50 -6.22 4.41
CA GLU A 303 35.25 -7.60 3.94
C GLU A 303 33.80 -8.01 4.08
N LEU A 304 33.18 -7.70 5.22
CA LEU A 304 31.76 -7.96 5.44
C LEU A 304 30.91 -7.23 4.41
N TRP A 305 31.20 -5.95 4.15
CA TRP A 305 30.46 -5.17 3.14
C TRP A 305 30.61 -5.78 1.74
N SER A 306 31.81 -6.17 1.36
CA SER A 306 32.06 -6.85 0.08
C SER A 306 31.30 -8.19 -0.03
N ALA A 307 31.24 -8.96 1.05
CA ALA A 307 30.49 -10.22 1.13
C ALA A 307 28.98 -10.00 0.99
N VAL A 308 28.41 -9.02 1.70
CA VAL A 308 27.00 -8.64 1.59
C VAL A 308 26.64 -8.24 0.17
N GLN A 309 27.44 -7.38 -0.45
CA GLN A 309 27.21 -6.95 -1.85
C GLN A 309 27.25 -8.14 -2.82
N ALA A 310 28.21 -9.06 -2.64
CA ALA A 310 28.33 -10.23 -3.50
C ALA A 310 27.16 -11.20 -3.36
N ASP A 311 26.66 -11.42 -2.11
CA ASP A 311 25.51 -12.28 -1.85
C ASP A 311 24.19 -11.65 -2.33
N LEU A 312 24.07 -10.31 -2.28
CA LEU A 312 22.92 -9.59 -2.85
C LEU A 312 22.92 -9.63 -4.39
N ALA A 313 24.10 -9.48 -4.99
CA ALA A 313 24.23 -9.45 -6.45
C ALA A 313 23.86 -10.79 -7.10
N ASP A 314 24.20 -11.92 -6.48
CA ASP A 314 23.86 -13.25 -6.99
C ASP A 314 22.52 -13.80 -6.45
N GLY A 315 21.83 -13.04 -5.57
CA GLY A 315 20.52 -13.40 -5.03
C GLY A 315 20.55 -14.45 -3.92
N SER A 316 21.72 -14.78 -3.37
CA SER A 316 21.84 -15.67 -2.21
C SER A 316 21.48 -14.99 -0.89
N LEU A 317 21.43 -13.66 -0.87
CA LEU A 317 20.91 -12.84 0.20
C LEU A 317 19.81 -11.90 -0.33
N GLY A 318 18.88 -11.53 0.51
CA GLY A 318 17.83 -10.57 0.18
C GLY A 318 16.63 -11.16 -0.56
N ARG A 319 16.48 -12.49 -0.61
CA ARG A 319 15.29 -13.12 -1.16
C ARG A 319 14.04 -12.71 -0.39
N ARG A 320 13.03 -12.24 -1.11
CA ARG A 320 11.70 -11.90 -0.59
C ARG A 320 10.76 -13.09 -0.67
N TYR A 321 9.97 -13.26 0.36
CA TYR A 321 8.93 -14.29 0.43
C TYR A 321 7.58 -13.61 0.56
N LEU A 322 6.63 -13.96 -0.30
CA LEU A 322 5.27 -13.40 -0.28
C LEU A 322 4.36 -14.11 0.73
N LEU A 323 4.72 -15.32 1.14
CA LEU A 323 4.06 -16.09 2.18
C LEU A 323 5.06 -16.44 3.29
N GLU A 324 4.57 -16.62 4.49
CA GLU A 324 5.31 -17.18 5.62
C GLU A 324 5.30 -18.71 5.56
N ASN A 325 5.75 -19.22 4.42
CA ASN A 325 5.80 -20.64 4.13
C ASN A 325 7.05 -21.31 4.73
N GLN A 326 7.11 -22.64 4.65
CA GLN A 326 8.23 -23.43 5.18
C GLN A 326 9.59 -22.94 4.66
N ALA A 327 9.69 -22.61 3.36
CA ALA A 327 10.93 -22.14 2.76
C ALA A 327 11.42 -20.83 3.36
N ARG A 328 10.52 -19.89 3.70
CA ARG A 328 10.87 -18.66 4.41
C ARG A 328 11.35 -18.96 5.82
N LEU A 329 10.57 -19.77 6.57
CA LEU A 329 10.89 -20.07 7.97
C LEU A 329 12.24 -20.78 8.12
N GLU A 330 12.60 -21.66 7.20
CA GLU A 330 13.87 -22.39 7.21
C GLU A 330 15.05 -21.55 6.69
N ASN A 331 14.80 -20.61 5.76
CA ASN A 331 15.86 -19.81 5.16
C ASN A 331 16.15 -18.50 5.88
N CYS A 332 15.15 -17.84 6.45
CA CYS A 332 15.36 -16.56 7.11
C CYS A 332 15.72 -16.77 8.58
N TYR A 333 16.77 -16.07 9.05
CA TYR A 333 17.04 -15.94 10.47
C TYR A 333 16.09 -14.93 11.10
N VAL A 334 15.88 -15.03 12.41
CA VAL A 334 15.25 -13.96 13.21
C VAL A 334 16.24 -12.83 13.53
N ASN A 335 17.48 -13.02 13.13
CA ASN A 335 18.58 -12.09 13.34
C ASN A 335 18.74 -11.19 12.11
N ASP A 336 18.88 -9.91 12.34
CA ASP A 336 19.15 -8.92 11.30
C ASP A 336 20.58 -8.39 11.41
N LEU A 337 21.16 -8.06 10.27
CA LEU A 337 22.42 -7.34 10.16
C LEU A 337 22.11 -5.86 9.94
N ILE A 338 22.41 -5.02 10.90
CA ILE A 338 22.28 -3.57 10.81
C ILE A 338 23.61 -2.97 10.39
N LEU A 339 23.63 -2.39 9.20
CA LEU A 339 24.78 -1.71 8.60
C LEU A 339 24.60 -0.21 8.72
N THR A 340 25.49 0.48 9.43
CA THR A 340 25.45 1.93 9.59
C THR A 340 26.49 2.60 8.70
N PHE A 341 26.01 3.47 7.83
CA PHE A 341 26.83 4.21 6.88
C PHE A 341 26.96 5.69 7.25
N ARG A 342 28.08 6.29 6.87
CA ARG A 342 28.27 7.73 6.91
C ARG A 342 28.15 8.31 5.51
N ARG A 343 27.43 9.42 5.41
CA ARG A 343 27.21 10.14 4.16
C ARG A 343 28.51 10.81 3.68
N ALA A 344 28.81 10.67 2.41
CA ALA A 344 29.97 11.26 1.78
C ALA A 344 29.99 12.80 1.94
N GLY A 345 31.19 13.36 2.19
CA GLY A 345 31.40 14.80 2.27
C GLY A 345 30.79 15.50 3.50
N GLN A 346 30.22 14.78 4.43
CA GLN A 346 29.72 15.33 5.69
C GLN A 346 30.73 15.10 6.83
N ALA A 347 30.91 16.14 7.65
CA ALA A 347 31.71 16.01 8.87
C ALA A 347 30.91 15.21 9.93
N ALA A 348 31.61 14.40 10.70
CA ALA A 348 30.99 13.65 11.79
C ALA A 348 30.27 14.58 12.77
N ARG A 349 28.98 14.33 13.00
CA ARG A 349 28.12 15.12 13.88
C ARG A 349 27.74 14.30 15.12
N ALA A 350 27.70 14.97 16.26
CA ALA A 350 27.34 14.34 17.52
C ALA A 350 25.85 13.90 17.58
N ASP A 351 24.99 14.49 16.74
CA ASP A 351 23.56 14.16 16.64
C ASP A 351 23.27 13.00 15.67
N GLY A 352 24.32 12.42 15.04
CA GLY A 352 24.17 11.30 14.10
C GLY A 352 23.49 11.66 12.78
N SER A 353 23.22 12.94 12.49
CA SER A 353 22.52 13.34 11.27
C SER A 353 23.31 13.12 9.97
N ASP A 354 24.60 12.78 10.11
CA ASP A 354 25.52 12.42 9.03
C ASP A 354 25.53 10.91 8.72
N THR A 355 24.77 10.12 9.47
CA THR A 355 24.71 8.67 9.31
C THR A 355 23.28 8.18 8.99
N TYR A 356 23.20 6.97 8.48
CA TYR A 356 21.95 6.22 8.32
C TYR A 356 22.24 4.73 8.43
N SER A 357 21.23 3.95 8.79
CA SER A 357 21.37 2.50 8.91
C SER A 357 20.48 1.78 7.92
N VAL A 358 20.93 0.63 7.45
CA VAL A 358 20.19 -0.30 6.61
C VAL A 358 20.14 -1.62 7.33
N THR A 359 18.94 -2.16 7.50
CA THR A 359 18.72 -3.45 8.15
C THR A 359 18.54 -4.52 7.09
N VAL A 360 19.39 -5.55 7.14
CA VAL A 360 19.39 -6.68 6.20
C VAL A 360 19.07 -7.94 6.97
N THR A 361 17.97 -8.60 6.64
CA THR A 361 17.60 -9.89 7.24
C THR A 361 18.59 -10.96 6.80
N LEU A 362 19.26 -11.61 7.76
CA LEU A 362 20.19 -12.70 7.46
C LEU A 362 19.44 -13.92 6.93
N GLN A 363 20.04 -14.59 5.95
CA GLN A 363 19.49 -15.78 5.31
C GLN A 363 20.54 -16.90 5.28
N THR A 364 20.11 -18.15 5.41
CA THR A 364 20.98 -19.33 5.40
C THR A 364 21.75 -19.48 4.10
N THR A 365 21.22 -18.95 3.02
CA THR A 365 21.82 -18.95 1.68
C THR A 365 22.92 -17.90 1.49
N GLY A 366 23.02 -16.89 2.37
CA GLY A 366 24.02 -15.82 2.31
C GLY A 366 25.40 -16.27 2.82
N ALA A 367 25.98 -17.27 2.14
CA ALA A 367 27.16 -17.98 2.62
C ALA A 367 28.40 -17.09 2.80
N ARG A 368 28.62 -16.10 1.93
CA ARG A 368 29.78 -15.20 2.05
C ARG A 368 29.62 -14.26 3.24
N THR A 369 28.41 -13.71 3.40
CA THR A 369 28.08 -12.85 4.53
C THR A 369 28.24 -13.58 5.86
N LEU A 370 27.73 -14.82 5.96
CA LEU A 370 27.88 -15.65 7.16
C LEU A 370 29.35 -15.99 7.43
N ALA A 371 30.12 -16.37 6.41
CA ALA A 371 31.55 -16.65 6.56
C ALA A 371 32.36 -15.42 7.00
N ALA A 372 32.02 -14.23 6.50
CA ALA A 372 32.64 -12.99 6.92
C ALA A 372 32.31 -12.67 8.42
N LEU A 373 31.07 -12.88 8.85
CA LEU A 373 30.66 -12.72 10.25
C LEU A 373 31.45 -13.68 11.17
N GLU A 374 31.57 -14.95 10.81
CA GLU A 374 32.31 -15.95 11.56
C GLU A 374 33.82 -15.61 11.67
N GLN A 375 34.43 -15.20 10.55
CA GLN A 375 35.83 -14.80 10.50
C GLN A 375 36.16 -13.64 11.48
N TYR A 376 35.21 -12.72 11.66
CA TYR A 376 35.36 -11.59 12.60
C TYR A 376 34.72 -11.82 13.96
N GLY A 377 34.64 -13.09 14.36
CA GLY A 377 34.37 -13.51 15.73
C GLY A 377 32.89 -13.56 16.12
N PHE A 378 32.00 -13.52 15.16
CA PHE A 378 30.58 -13.74 15.40
C PHE A 378 30.29 -15.25 15.49
N ASP A 379 29.59 -15.66 16.54
CA ASP A 379 29.19 -17.05 16.75
C ASP A 379 27.94 -17.38 15.93
N LEU A 380 28.11 -18.09 14.82
CA LEU A 380 27.01 -18.48 13.93
C LEU A 380 26.03 -19.45 14.61
N ASP A 381 26.44 -20.23 15.60
CA ASP A 381 25.57 -21.13 16.35
C ASP A 381 24.55 -20.35 17.21
N SER A 382 24.79 -19.06 17.42
CA SER A 382 23.83 -18.16 18.07
C SER A 382 22.71 -17.66 17.19
N LEU A 383 22.81 -17.85 15.86
CA LEU A 383 21.74 -17.51 14.92
C LEU A 383 20.62 -18.54 15.00
N LEU A 384 19.39 -18.05 14.93
CA LEU A 384 18.20 -18.90 14.91
C LEU A 384 17.40 -18.63 13.65
N THR A 385 17.09 -19.69 12.90
CA THR A 385 16.10 -19.55 11.81
C THR A 385 14.71 -19.27 12.40
N GLN A 386 13.83 -18.65 11.61
CA GLN A 386 12.44 -18.42 12.04
C GLN A 386 11.76 -19.74 12.44
N ALA A 387 12.07 -20.84 11.74
CA ALA A 387 11.59 -22.19 12.09
C ALA A 387 12.08 -22.62 13.48
N GLN A 388 13.37 -22.45 13.78
CA GLN A 388 13.94 -22.82 15.08
C GLN A 388 13.36 -21.95 16.22
N ALA A 389 13.17 -20.66 15.95
CA ALA A 389 12.56 -19.74 16.94
C ALA A 389 11.12 -20.16 17.24
N GLN A 390 10.30 -20.41 16.21
CA GLN A 390 8.92 -20.85 16.38
C GLN A 390 8.80 -22.17 17.16
N LEU A 391 9.71 -23.13 16.95
CA LEU A 391 9.72 -24.38 17.70
C LEU A 391 10.16 -24.22 19.15
N LYS A 392 11.04 -23.25 19.45
CA LYS A 392 11.46 -22.94 20.83
C LYS A 392 10.35 -22.29 21.66
N GLU A 393 9.58 -21.40 21.06
CA GLU A 393 8.46 -20.72 21.74
C GLU A 393 7.34 -21.69 22.18
N ARG A 394 7.27 -22.88 21.58
CA ARG A 394 6.26 -23.91 21.89
C ARG A 394 6.70 -24.93 22.93
N GLN A 395 7.97 -24.90 23.34
CA GLN A 395 8.53 -25.78 24.39
C GLN A 395 8.49 -25.13 25.77
#